data_9f10b3936e8b066e04ac8964e55db1b9
#
_entry.id   9f10b3936e8b066e04ac8964e55db1b9
#
_cell.length_a   1.000
_cell.length_b   1.000
_cell.length_c   1.000
_cell.angle_alpha   90.00
_cell.angle_beta   90.00
_cell.angle_gamma   90.00
#
_symmetry.space_group_name_H-M   'P 1'
#
loop_
_entity.id
_entity.type
_entity.pdbx_description
1 polymer ?
#
loop_
_entity_poly.entity_id
_entity_poly.type
_entity_poly.pdbx_seq_one_letter_code
_entity_poly.pdbx_strand_id
1 'polypeptide(L)'
;MKNIFNHKAIWATALAGILSATSCTKDFDEMNVNPNAPTAIGPQYLLPTGLETAIDRYWGHRDRFERINIDAAELYVQHLTRNIYSNEGDDYTVSPALISNNWKGFYNDSQLNFQRIIIQTGEGSANPNANYEGVALVMRTWVFSLLTDMYGAIPYSDAMKGTAFDAIYTPKYDSMEEIYAGMLNDLKIANAKLTVGGPAVAGDILYQGNILKWKKFANSLRLRLANRQAAKKPSESRAIMAEILGDATTYPIFTSNADNASLKCTTVLPSNNEWNQVMIQGGRTDWNISKTLADKMNALGDTRITVYANPNKDGVYQGHPNGLPDAIATSYLATSSTIGSAFTKADAPEVIMTFSELNFILAEAALDGDITGDAKTYFDTAIKASFEQYGLTVPDAFTSALGTVTREKVLEQKWVSLFAQGIEAWAEWRRTGFPVFPAADTRAVLKNDGVLPTRFNYPASEFSLNDKAVKAGVALNGGPDDMRTKLWWAEK
;
A
#
# COMPACT_ATOMS: atom_id res chain seq x y z
N MET A 1 -44.61 -26.69 72.69
CA MET A 1 -43.32 -27.21 72.16
C MET A 1 -42.56 -26.08 71.54
N LYS A 2 -41.51 -25.62 72.23
CA LYS A 2 -40.67 -24.48 71.74
C LYS A 2 -39.56 -25.01 70.83
N ASN A 3 -39.56 -24.65 69.57
CA ASN A 3 -38.42 -24.88 68.63
C ASN A 3 -37.31 -23.89 68.96
N ILE A 4 -36.28 -24.33 69.60
CA ILE A 4 -35.03 -23.58 69.77
C ILE A 4 -34.19 -23.84 68.47
N PHE A 5 -34.28 -22.96 67.51
CA PHE A 5 -33.36 -22.96 66.37
C PHE A 5 -31.96 -22.61 66.84
N ASN A 6 -31.05 -23.56 66.64
CA ASN A 6 -29.69 -23.48 67.16
C ASN A 6 -28.86 -22.47 66.32
N HIS A 7 -28.83 -21.19 66.71
CA HIS A 7 -28.12 -20.11 66.03
C HIS A 7 -26.62 -20.40 65.78
N LYS A 8 -26.02 -21.31 66.60
CA LYS A 8 -24.60 -21.70 66.41
C LYS A 8 -24.41 -22.55 65.18
N ALA A 9 -25.37 -23.29 64.69
CA ALA A 9 -25.28 -24.07 63.44
C ALA A 9 -25.33 -23.14 62.20
N ILE A 10 -26.17 -22.08 62.26
CA ILE A 10 -26.26 -21.07 61.13
C ILE A 10 -25.00 -20.30 61.05
N TRP A 11 -24.37 -19.89 62.13
CA TRP A 11 -23.09 -19.19 62.12
C TRP A 11 -21.91 -20.06 61.61
N ALA A 12 -21.90 -21.33 61.92
CA ALA A 12 -20.89 -22.28 61.43
C ALA A 12 -21.05 -22.55 59.96
N THR A 13 -22.26 -22.60 59.39
CA THR A 13 -22.49 -22.79 57.95
C THR A 13 -22.17 -21.49 57.17
N ALA A 14 -22.46 -20.32 57.72
CA ALA A 14 -22.09 -19.04 57.11
C ALA A 14 -20.58 -18.84 57.08
N LEU A 15 -19.83 -19.20 58.15
CA LEU A 15 -18.39 -19.12 58.22
C LEU A 15 -17.70 -20.11 57.26
N ALA A 16 -18.22 -21.30 57.09
CA ALA A 16 -17.75 -22.31 56.13
C ALA A 16 -17.97 -21.84 54.67
N GLY A 17 -19.08 -21.15 54.38
CA GLY A 17 -19.38 -20.56 53.07
C GLY A 17 -18.43 -19.40 52.67
N ILE A 18 -18.01 -18.60 53.64
CA ILE A 18 -17.07 -17.49 53.41
C ILE A 18 -15.64 -18.00 53.22
N LEU A 19 -15.21 -19.05 53.88
CA LEU A 19 -13.91 -19.67 53.72
C LEU A 19 -13.74 -20.43 52.40
N SER A 20 -14.84 -20.95 51.81
CA SER A 20 -14.79 -21.58 50.48
C SER A 20 -14.77 -20.59 49.31
N ALA A 21 -15.14 -19.30 49.53
CA ALA A 21 -15.11 -18.29 48.52
C ALA A 21 -13.70 -17.64 48.27
N THR A 22 -12.76 -17.85 49.19
CA THR A 22 -11.39 -17.29 49.08
C THR A 22 -10.36 -18.25 48.47
N SER A 23 -10.75 -19.48 48.14
CA SER A 23 -9.82 -20.55 47.75
C SER A 23 -9.51 -20.62 46.23
N CYS A 24 -10.21 -19.88 45.35
CA CYS A 24 -10.10 -20.09 43.92
C CYS A 24 -9.50 -18.90 43.12
N THR A 25 -9.07 -17.83 43.78
CA THR A 25 -8.58 -16.65 43.02
C THR A 25 -7.06 -16.47 43.04
N LYS A 26 -6.33 -17.23 43.87
CA LYS A 26 -4.90 -17.00 44.10
C LYS A 26 -4.02 -17.44 42.89
N ASP A 27 -4.50 -18.37 42.07
CA ASP A 27 -3.74 -18.93 40.97
C ASP A 27 -4.34 -18.57 39.59
N PHE A 28 -5.37 -17.69 39.55
CA PHE A 28 -6.00 -17.28 38.27
C PHE A 28 -5.04 -16.55 37.36
N ASP A 29 -4.14 -15.74 37.90
CA ASP A 29 -3.17 -15.03 37.15
C ASP A 29 -2.08 -15.97 36.60
N GLU A 30 -1.69 -17.00 37.33
CA GLU A 30 -0.72 -18.01 36.87
C GLU A 30 -1.35 -19.01 35.89
N MET A 31 -2.63 -19.43 36.11
CA MET A 31 -3.32 -20.35 35.20
C MET A 31 -3.69 -19.72 33.84
N ASN A 32 -3.84 -18.40 33.78
CA ASN A 32 -4.13 -17.68 32.55
C ASN A 32 -2.85 -17.29 31.75
N VAL A 33 -1.68 -17.48 32.31
CA VAL A 33 -0.41 -17.35 31.59
C VAL A 33 -0.12 -18.68 30.89
N ASN A 34 -0.34 -18.74 29.58
CA ASN A 34 0.13 -19.89 28.81
C ASN A 34 1.66 -19.95 28.87
N PRO A 35 2.27 -20.94 29.59
CA PRO A 35 3.73 -20.99 29.75
C PRO A 35 4.47 -21.24 28.44
N ASN A 36 3.73 -21.63 27.37
CA ASN A 36 4.26 -21.84 26.02
C ASN A 36 3.99 -20.64 25.11
N ALA A 37 3.26 -19.60 25.56
CA ALA A 37 3.11 -18.39 24.79
C ALA A 37 4.24 -17.42 25.14
N PRO A 38 5.04 -16.94 24.17
CA PRO A 38 6.06 -15.93 24.45
C PRO A 38 5.38 -14.68 25.03
N THR A 39 5.86 -14.21 26.18
CA THR A 39 5.37 -12.99 26.85
C THR A 39 5.70 -11.73 26.08
N ALA A 40 6.67 -11.82 25.15
CA ALA A 40 7.01 -10.77 24.19
C ALA A 40 7.59 -11.40 22.93
N ILE A 41 7.08 -10.97 21.76
CA ILE A 41 7.62 -11.36 20.46
C ILE A 41 8.71 -10.34 20.09
N GLY A 42 9.94 -10.80 19.86
CA GLY A 42 11.05 -9.92 19.52
C GLY A 42 10.93 -9.28 18.12
N PRO A 43 11.61 -8.14 17.89
CA PRO A 43 11.52 -7.39 16.64
C PRO A 43 11.94 -8.20 15.40
N GLN A 44 12.81 -9.18 15.55
CA GLN A 44 13.26 -10.08 14.48
C GLN A 44 12.15 -11.00 13.93
N TYR A 45 11.06 -11.18 14.66
CA TYR A 45 9.88 -11.95 14.24
C TYR A 45 8.73 -11.03 13.80
N LEU A 46 8.62 -9.84 14.42
CA LEU A 46 7.61 -8.85 14.06
C LEU A 46 7.90 -8.23 12.69
N LEU A 47 9.18 -7.98 12.37
CA LEU A 47 9.57 -7.32 11.15
C LEU A 47 9.20 -8.12 9.88
N PRO A 48 9.58 -9.39 9.71
CA PRO A 48 9.20 -10.16 8.53
C PRO A 48 7.68 -10.28 8.41
N THR A 49 6.96 -10.50 9.50
CA THR A 49 5.49 -10.57 9.48
C THR A 49 4.87 -9.24 9.02
N GLY A 50 5.35 -8.11 9.56
CA GLY A 50 4.85 -6.78 9.15
C GLY A 50 5.16 -6.47 7.69
N LEU A 51 6.36 -6.83 7.21
CA LEU A 51 6.77 -6.65 5.81
C LEU A 51 5.91 -7.50 4.87
N GLU A 52 5.82 -8.80 5.11
CA GLU A 52 5.05 -9.74 4.29
C GLU A 52 3.58 -9.31 4.24
N THR A 53 2.91 -9.14 5.39
CA THR A 53 1.49 -8.77 5.41
C THR A 53 1.17 -7.43 4.76
N ALA A 54 2.08 -6.44 4.83
CA ALA A 54 1.89 -5.16 4.18
C ALA A 54 2.06 -5.23 2.66
N ILE A 55 3.07 -5.95 2.19
CA ILE A 55 3.43 -6.05 0.77
C ILE A 55 2.46 -6.98 0.04
N ASP A 56 2.14 -8.14 0.61
CA ASP A 56 1.15 -9.07 0.05
C ASP A 56 -0.22 -8.38 -0.12
N ARG A 57 -0.64 -7.59 0.88
CA ARG A 57 -1.87 -6.83 0.80
C ARG A 57 -1.83 -5.72 -0.26
N TYR A 58 -0.69 -5.06 -0.41
CA TYR A 58 -0.48 -4.08 -1.46
C TYR A 58 -0.54 -4.71 -2.86
N TRP A 59 -0.01 -5.92 -3.04
CA TRP A 59 -0.02 -6.65 -4.31
C TRP A 59 -1.37 -7.31 -4.61
N GLY A 60 -2.15 -7.62 -3.59
CA GLY A 60 -3.46 -8.22 -3.72
C GLY A 60 -3.52 -9.63 -3.16
N HIS A 61 -3.59 -9.70 -1.85
CA HIS A 61 -3.68 -10.92 -1.04
C HIS A 61 -4.52 -12.03 -1.67
N ARG A 62 -4.13 -13.30 -1.45
CA ARG A 62 -4.80 -14.49 -1.99
C ARG A 62 -6.31 -14.56 -1.67
N ASP A 63 -6.73 -13.98 -0.54
CA ASP A 63 -8.13 -14.03 -0.12
C ASP A 63 -8.97 -13.02 -0.90
N ARG A 64 -10.11 -13.49 -1.44
CA ARG A 64 -10.96 -12.77 -2.41
C ARG A 64 -11.29 -11.33 -2.02
N PHE A 65 -11.60 -11.08 -0.75
CA PHE A 65 -12.00 -9.74 -0.29
C PHE A 65 -10.84 -8.94 0.34
N GLU A 66 -9.60 -9.25 -0.06
CA GLU A 66 -8.40 -8.55 0.39
C GLU A 66 -7.51 -8.08 -0.79
N ARG A 67 -7.93 -8.35 -2.03
CA ARG A 67 -7.19 -8.06 -3.28
C ARG A 67 -7.46 -6.66 -3.82
N ILE A 68 -7.36 -5.63 -2.99
CA ILE A 68 -7.74 -4.24 -3.35
C ILE A 68 -6.95 -3.69 -4.55
N ASN A 69 -5.72 -4.12 -4.73
CA ASN A 69 -4.91 -3.72 -5.87
C ASN A 69 -5.50 -4.26 -7.18
N ILE A 70 -5.64 -5.57 -7.29
CA ILE A 70 -6.06 -6.21 -8.55
C ILE A 70 -7.58 -6.15 -8.79
N ASP A 71 -8.39 -6.12 -7.72
CA ASP A 71 -9.86 -6.11 -7.81
C ASP A 71 -10.45 -4.69 -7.81
N ALA A 72 -9.61 -3.65 -7.67
CA ALA A 72 -10.05 -2.26 -7.75
C ALA A 72 -9.01 -1.38 -8.46
N ALA A 73 -7.86 -1.13 -7.85
CA ALA A 73 -6.93 -0.08 -8.29
C ALA A 73 -6.37 -0.31 -9.71
N GLU A 74 -5.93 -1.54 -10.05
CA GLU A 74 -5.48 -1.90 -11.40
C GLU A 74 -6.56 -1.75 -12.48
N LEU A 75 -7.83 -1.97 -12.09
CA LEU A 75 -8.98 -1.79 -12.98
C LEU A 75 -9.30 -0.30 -13.17
N TYR A 76 -9.22 0.49 -12.09
CA TYR A 76 -9.46 1.94 -12.15
C TYR A 76 -8.45 2.68 -13.01
N VAL A 77 -7.20 2.26 -12.95
CA VAL A 77 -6.14 2.85 -13.80
C VAL A 77 -6.05 2.21 -15.18
N GLN A 78 -6.95 1.30 -15.51
CA GLN A 78 -7.02 0.62 -16.81
C GLN A 78 -5.68 -0.03 -17.23
N HIS A 79 -4.94 -0.59 -16.27
CA HIS A 79 -3.88 -1.55 -16.57
C HIS A 79 -4.49 -2.92 -16.88
N LEU A 80 -5.47 -3.31 -16.08
CA LEU A 80 -6.21 -4.55 -16.22
C LEU A 80 -7.69 -4.28 -16.48
N THR A 81 -8.39 -5.31 -16.95
CA THR A 81 -9.84 -5.36 -17.13
C THR A 81 -10.35 -6.74 -16.76
N ARG A 82 -11.62 -6.88 -16.46
CA ARG A 82 -12.24 -8.17 -16.12
C ARG A 82 -12.98 -8.77 -17.29
N ASN A 83 -12.74 -10.06 -17.51
CA ASN A 83 -13.49 -10.85 -18.50
C ASN A 83 -14.72 -11.57 -17.90
N ILE A 84 -14.78 -11.67 -16.56
CA ILE A 84 -15.89 -12.21 -15.78
C ILE A 84 -15.89 -11.54 -14.41
N TYR A 85 -17.02 -11.47 -13.74
CA TYR A 85 -17.23 -10.72 -12.49
C TYR A 85 -16.89 -9.23 -12.65
N SER A 86 -17.29 -8.65 -13.80
CA SER A 86 -17.03 -7.24 -14.11
C SER A 86 -17.67 -6.27 -13.11
N ASN A 87 -18.69 -6.71 -12.38
CA ASN A 87 -19.31 -6.00 -11.27
C ASN A 87 -18.49 -6.04 -9.96
N GLU A 88 -17.23 -6.44 -10.02
CA GLU A 88 -16.28 -6.41 -8.92
C GLU A 88 -15.07 -5.53 -9.31
N GLY A 89 -15.24 -4.22 -9.32
CA GLY A 89 -14.21 -3.21 -9.58
C GLY A 89 -14.27 -2.62 -10.99
N ASP A 90 -14.37 -3.42 -12.04
CA ASP A 90 -14.24 -2.94 -13.42
C ASP A 90 -15.39 -2.01 -13.85
N ASP A 91 -16.59 -2.19 -13.29
CA ASP A 91 -17.74 -1.29 -13.43
C ASP A 91 -17.81 -0.18 -12.38
N TYR A 92 -16.74 0.01 -11.59
CA TYR A 92 -16.62 0.94 -10.45
C TYR A 92 -17.41 0.53 -9.19
N THR A 93 -17.92 -0.71 -9.13
CA THR A 93 -18.47 -1.28 -7.89
C THR A 93 -17.36 -1.81 -7.00
N VAL A 94 -17.42 -1.53 -5.71
CA VAL A 94 -16.49 -2.07 -4.72
C VAL A 94 -17.27 -2.80 -3.63
N SER A 95 -16.87 -4.03 -3.36
CA SER A 95 -17.43 -4.81 -2.26
C SER A 95 -17.14 -4.14 -0.91
N PRO A 96 -18.16 -3.93 -0.04
CA PRO A 96 -17.92 -3.47 1.33
C PRO A 96 -16.95 -4.36 2.12
N ALA A 97 -16.91 -5.65 1.82
CA ALA A 97 -15.95 -6.58 2.43
C ALA A 97 -14.51 -6.28 1.99
N LEU A 98 -14.30 -5.98 0.70
CA LEU A 98 -12.98 -5.59 0.18
C LEU A 98 -12.45 -4.34 0.90
N ILE A 99 -13.31 -3.33 1.06
CA ILE A 99 -12.96 -2.10 1.79
C ILE A 99 -12.62 -2.39 3.25
N SER A 100 -13.50 -3.12 3.96
CA SER A 100 -13.35 -3.38 5.39
C SER A 100 -12.15 -4.26 5.73
N ASN A 101 -11.90 -5.31 4.94
CA ASN A 101 -10.80 -6.23 5.20
C ASN A 101 -9.44 -5.58 4.93
N ASN A 102 -9.32 -4.74 3.89
CA ASN A 102 -8.09 -4.01 3.64
C ASN A 102 -7.82 -2.95 4.71
N TRP A 103 -8.84 -2.19 5.12
CA TRP A 103 -8.73 -1.28 6.26
C TRP A 103 -8.21 -2.01 7.50
N LYS A 104 -8.91 -3.06 7.92
CA LYS A 104 -8.56 -3.86 9.10
C LYS A 104 -7.15 -4.47 8.98
N GLY A 105 -6.82 -5.05 7.82
CA GLY A 105 -5.56 -5.74 7.63
C GLY A 105 -4.35 -4.79 7.63
N PHE A 106 -4.44 -3.64 6.97
CA PHE A 106 -3.35 -2.65 7.05
C PHE A 106 -3.13 -2.15 8.48
N TYR A 107 -4.19 -1.94 9.28
CA TYR A 107 -4.04 -1.52 10.67
C TYR A 107 -3.55 -2.65 11.58
N ASN A 108 -4.22 -3.81 11.58
CA ASN A 108 -3.96 -4.86 12.56
C ASN A 108 -2.78 -5.76 12.19
N ASP A 109 -2.69 -6.15 10.91
CA ASP A 109 -1.73 -7.16 10.50
C ASP A 109 -0.37 -6.56 10.14
N SER A 110 -0.36 -5.30 9.66
CA SER A 110 0.86 -4.61 9.24
C SER A 110 1.31 -3.56 10.25
N GLN A 111 0.52 -2.49 10.46
CA GLN A 111 0.89 -1.32 11.28
C GLN A 111 1.18 -1.68 12.74
N LEU A 112 0.40 -2.57 13.33
CA LEU A 112 0.59 -2.98 14.72
C LEU A 112 1.96 -3.63 14.94
N ASN A 113 2.47 -4.41 13.96
CA ASN A 113 3.80 -5.00 14.04
C ASN A 113 4.90 -3.92 14.01
N PHE A 114 4.81 -2.95 13.09
CA PHE A 114 5.78 -1.85 13.03
C PHE A 114 5.73 -0.98 14.28
N GLN A 115 4.54 -0.70 14.80
CA GLN A 115 4.40 0.07 16.05
C GLN A 115 5.01 -0.66 17.26
N ARG A 116 4.84 -1.98 17.35
CA ARG A 116 5.47 -2.79 18.42
C ARG A 116 6.99 -2.77 18.32
N ILE A 117 7.56 -2.83 17.11
CA ILE A 117 9.00 -2.70 16.91
C ILE A 117 9.47 -1.35 17.41
N ILE A 118 8.81 -0.24 17.04
CA ILE A 118 9.17 1.11 17.47
C ILE A 118 9.18 1.22 18.99
N ILE A 119 8.14 0.67 19.67
CA ILE A 119 8.07 0.69 21.14
C ILE A 119 9.19 -0.14 21.78
N GLN A 120 9.47 -1.32 21.23
CA GLN A 120 10.46 -2.25 21.79
C GLN A 120 11.91 -1.81 21.56
N THR A 121 12.17 -1.01 20.52
CA THR A 121 13.54 -0.65 20.09
C THR A 121 13.83 0.84 20.15
N GLY A 122 12.85 1.66 20.54
CA GLY A 122 13.00 3.09 20.71
C GLY A 122 13.91 3.44 21.90
N GLU A 123 14.33 4.68 21.96
CA GLU A 123 15.14 5.22 23.06
C GLU A 123 14.41 5.04 24.40
N GLY A 124 15.12 4.57 25.41
CA GLY A 124 14.56 4.28 26.73
C GLY A 124 13.88 2.91 26.86
N SER A 125 13.76 2.12 25.77
CA SER A 125 13.32 0.74 25.84
C SER A 125 14.37 -0.18 26.47
N ALA A 126 13.97 -1.43 26.80
CA ALA A 126 14.92 -2.40 27.37
C ALA A 126 16.02 -2.85 26.38
N ASN A 127 15.74 -2.77 25.08
CA ASN A 127 16.64 -3.20 24.01
C ASN A 127 16.68 -2.17 22.87
N PRO A 128 17.23 -0.97 23.08
CA PRO A 128 17.22 0.08 22.08
C PRO A 128 18.03 -0.32 20.83
N ASN A 129 17.42 -0.14 19.65
CA ASN A 129 18.08 -0.36 18.37
C ASN A 129 17.53 0.63 17.34
N ALA A 130 18.27 1.69 17.11
CA ALA A 130 17.87 2.77 16.21
C ALA A 130 17.62 2.32 14.77
N ASN A 131 18.31 1.29 14.27
CA ASN A 131 18.12 0.76 12.93
C ASN A 131 16.78 0.02 12.81
N TYR A 132 16.36 -0.80 13.78
CA TYR A 132 15.03 -1.40 13.79
C TYR A 132 13.94 -0.33 13.86
N GLU A 133 14.10 0.65 14.74
CA GLU A 133 13.16 1.76 14.87
C GLU A 133 13.04 2.53 13.54
N GLY A 134 14.18 2.83 12.90
CA GLY A 134 14.20 3.50 11.59
C GLY A 134 13.51 2.70 10.49
N VAL A 135 13.77 1.40 10.38
CA VAL A 135 13.11 0.49 9.41
C VAL A 135 11.60 0.45 9.65
N ALA A 136 11.18 0.30 10.91
CA ALA A 136 9.77 0.25 11.24
C ALA A 136 9.05 1.58 10.97
N LEU A 137 9.70 2.73 11.19
CA LEU A 137 9.18 4.04 10.84
C LEU A 137 8.97 4.20 9.33
N VAL A 138 9.93 3.74 8.50
CA VAL A 138 9.79 3.78 7.03
C VAL A 138 8.56 2.99 6.59
N MET A 139 8.43 1.75 7.04
CA MET A 139 7.33 0.87 6.63
C MET A 139 5.98 1.34 7.19
N ARG A 140 5.95 1.78 8.45
CA ARG A 140 4.75 2.38 9.04
C ARG A 140 4.27 3.58 8.21
N THR A 141 5.18 4.44 7.81
CA THR A 141 4.87 5.61 6.98
C THR A 141 4.36 5.20 5.60
N TRP A 142 5.00 4.21 4.97
CA TRP A 142 4.53 3.71 3.67
C TRP A 142 3.09 3.17 3.77
N VAL A 143 2.76 2.35 4.77
CA VAL A 143 1.39 1.82 4.93
C VAL A 143 0.39 2.94 5.26
N PHE A 144 0.76 3.94 6.07
CA PHE A 144 -0.12 5.09 6.30
C PHE A 144 -0.35 5.92 5.03
N SER A 145 0.65 6.02 4.14
CA SER A 145 0.47 6.68 2.85
C SER A 145 -0.57 5.95 1.99
N LEU A 146 -0.55 4.61 1.96
CA LEU A 146 -1.57 3.82 1.26
C LEU A 146 -2.97 4.06 1.86
N LEU A 147 -3.09 4.01 3.19
CA LEU A 147 -4.37 4.21 3.88
C LEU A 147 -4.94 5.60 3.62
N THR A 148 -4.16 6.67 3.83
CA THR A 148 -4.66 8.03 3.61
C THR A 148 -4.95 8.31 2.15
N ASP A 149 -4.16 7.75 1.21
CA ASP A 149 -4.39 7.90 -0.23
C ASP A 149 -5.60 7.09 -0.73
N MET A 150 -6.04 6.07 0.00
CA MET A 150 -7.26 5.33 -0.32
C MET A 150 -8.52 5.90 0.34
N TYR A 151 -8.43 6.41 1.58
CA TYR A 151 -9.60 6.76 2.38
C TYR A 151 -9.71 8.25 2.72
N GLY A 152 -8.64 9.02 2.61
CA GLY A 152 -8.59 10.43 3.03
C GLY A 152 -8.14 10.58 4.49
N ALA A 153 -8.91 11.33 5.29
CA ALA A 153 -8.68 11.44 6.73
C ALA A 153 -8.79 10.08 7.41
N ILE A 154 -7.84 9.72 8.26
CA ILE A 154 -7.78 8.42 8.94
C ILE A 154 -7.25 8.57 10.37
N PRO A 155 -7.46 7.59 11.26
CA PRO A 155 -6.73 7.51 12.50
C PRO A 155 -5.22 7.39 12.23
N TYR A 156 -4.44 8.40 12.63
CA TYR A 156 -2.98 8.45 12.46
C TYR A 156 -2.28 8.73 13.79
N SER A 157 -2.49 9.89 14.38
CA SER A 157 -1.78 10.29 15.61
C SER A 157 -2.19 9.49 16.85
N ASP A 158 -3.43 8.99 16.88
CA ASP A 158 -3.96 8.13 17.95
C ASP A 158 -3.97 6.64 17.58
N ALA A 159 -3.54 6.30 16.36
CA ALA A 159 -3.50 4.92 15.92
C ALA A 159 -2.55 4.06 16.79
N MET A 160 -2.87 2.77 16.93
CA MET A 160 -2.07 1.77 17.66
C MET A 160 -1.87 2.04 19.16
N LYS A 161 -2.67 2.90 19.78
CA LYS A 161 -2.60 3.21 21.21
C LYS A 161 -3.61 2.40 22.06
N GLY A 162 -4.15 1.31 21.52
CA GLY A 162 -5.19 0.49 22.18
C GLY A 162 -4.69 -0.49 23.26
N THR A 163 -3.37 -0.59 23.50
CA THR A 163 -2.78 -1.63 24.38
C THR A 163 -2.13 -1.09 25.64
N ALA A 164 -2.14 0.23 25.87
CA ALA A 164 -1.57 0.86 27.05
C ALA A 164 -2.59 1.03 28.18
N PHE A 165 -2.13 1.41 29.38
CA PHE A 165 -3.02 1.69 30.52
C PHE A 165 -3.99 2.85 30.22
N ASP A 166 -3.55 3.80 29.38
CA ASP A 166 -4.32 4.92 28.84
C ASP A 166 -4.83 4.65 27.41
N ALA A 167 -5.26 3.42 27.16
CA ALA A 167 -5.63 2.94 25.83
C ALA A 167 -6.72 3.77 25.16
N ILE A 168 -6.47 4.14 23.91
CA ILE A 168 -7.43 4.84 23.05
C ILE A 168 -8.15 3.82 22.17
N TYR A 169 -9.43 3.55 22.50
CA TYR A 169 -10.28 2.62 21.73
C TYR A 169 -11.09 3.30 20.64
N THR A 170 -11.23 4.62 20.71
CA THR A 170 -11.93 5.45 19.71
C THR A 170 -11.00 6.53 19.20
N PRO A 171 -9.99 6.16 18.39
CA PRO A 171 -9.00 7.10 17.90
C PRO A 171 -9.65 8.20 17.06
N LYS A 172 -9.15 9.43 17.19
CA LYS A 172 -9.57 10.52 16.31
C LYS A 172 -9.06 10.30 14.89
N TYR A 173 -9.75 10.89 13.94
CA TYR A 173 -9.29 11.02 12.56
C TYR A 173 -8.48 12.29 12.42
N ASP A 174 -7.31 12.20 11.84
CA ASP A 174 -6.47 13.34 11.47
C ASP A 174 -6.74 13.74 10.02
N SER A 175 -6.59 15.02 9.70
CA SER A 175 -6.70 15.50 8.33
C SER A 175 -5.54 14.97 7.46
N MET A 176 -5.76 14.86 6.15
CA MET A 176 -4.68 14.44 5.24
C MET A 176 -3.47 15.37 5.31
N GLU A 177 -3.68 16.68 5.53
CA GLU A 177 -2.59 17.65 5.69
C GLU A 177 -1.74 17.34 6.91
N GLU A 178 -2.36 17.06 8.07
CA GLU A 178 -1.66 16.66 9.29
C GLU A 178 -0.94 15.32 9.13
N ILE A 179 -1.58 14.34 8.45
CA ILE A 179 -1.00 13.02 8.19
C ILE A 179 0.23 13.16 7.29
N TYR A 180 0.17 13.94 6.21
CA TYR A 180 1.30 14.15 5.31
C TYR A 180 2.46 14.85 6.02
N ALA A 181 2.20 15.87 6.83
CA ALA A 181 3.22 16.52 7.64
C ALA A 181 3.89 15.54 8.61
N GLY A 182 3.09 14.68 9.28
CA GLY A 182 3.59 13.63 10.17
C GLY A 182 4.44 12.60 9.43
N MET A 183 3.98 12.09 8.29
CA MET A 183 4.70 11.12 7.47
C MET A 183 6.05 11.64 6.95
N LEU A 184 6.08 12.87 6.45
CA LEU A 184 7.30 13.53 5.97
C LEU A 184 8.33 13.72 7.10
N ASN A 185 7.85 14.04 8.31
CA ASN A 185 8.69 14.12 9.50
C ASN A 185 9.18 12.75 9.98
N ASP A 186 8.30 11.73 9.99
CA ASP A 186 8.67 10.36 10.39
C ASP A 186 9.78 9.79 9.47
N LEU A 187 9.74 10.05 8.16
CA LEU A 187 10.79 9.65 7.24
C LEU A 187 12.11 10.40 7.48
N LYS A 188 12.05 11.68 7.85
CA LYS A 188 13.23 12.43 8.24
C LYS A 188 13.86 11.86 9.50
N ILE A 189 13.07 11.53 10.51
CA ILE A 189 13.50 10.86 11.74
C ILE A 189 14.09 9.47 11.42
N ALA A 190 13.40 8.68 10.58
CA ALA A 190 13.87 7.37 10.15
C ALA A 190 15.25 7.45 9.50
N ASN A 191 15.45 8.39 8.57
CA ASN A 191 16.76 8.62 7.95
C ASN A 191 17.84 8.94 8.98
N ALA A 192 17.54 9.75 9.99
CA ALA A 192 18.51 10.10 11.06
C ALA A 192 18.87 8.90 11.95
N LYS A 193 17.89 8.02 12.24
CA LYS A 193 18.10 6.81 13.05
C LYS A 193 18.86 5.71 12.30
N LEU A 194 18.65 5.56 11.01
CA LEU A 194 19.29 4.55 10.17
C LEU A 194 20.79 4.84 10.03
N THR A 195 21.64 4.05 10.69
CA THR A 195 23.09 4.22 10.71
C THR A 195 23.77 3.02 10.05
N VAL A 196 24.42 3.26 8.91
CA VAL A 196 25.22 2.23 8.21
C VAL A 196 26.38 1.79 9.10
N GLY A 197 26.51 0.47 9.30
CA GLY A 197 27.47 -0.09 10.25
C GLY A 197 27.03 -0.04 11.72
N GLY A 198 25.82 0.46 11.99
CA GLY A 198 25.19 0.43 13.30
C GLY A 198 24.61 -0.94 13.67
N PRO A 199 23.72 -1.01 14.69
CA PRO A 199 23.14 -2.27 15.15
C PRO A 199 22.45 -3.05 14.04
N ALA A 200 22.60 -4.38 14.03
CA ALA A 200 22.02 -5.25 13.02
C ALA A 200 20.48 -5.29 13.10
N VAL A 201 19.85 -5.51 11.96
CA VAL A 201 18.40 -5.73 11.80
C VAL A 201 18.19 -7.13 11.25
N ALA A 202 17.83 -8.07 12.11
CA ALA A 202 17.48 -9.43 11.73
C ALA A 202 16.01 -9.52 11.28
N GLY A 203 15.67 -10.51 10.46
CA GLY A 203 14.31 -10.69 9.95
C GLY A 203 13.90 -9.69 8.85
N ASP A 204 14.83 -8.89 8.34
CA ASP A 204 14.59 -8.02 7.20
C ASP A 204 14.56 -8.83 5.90
N ILE A 205 13.35 -9.16 5.43
CA ILE A 205 13.13 -9.90 4.19
C ILE A 205 13.17 -9.01 2.93
N LEU A 206 13.12 -7.67 3.09
CA LEU A 206 13.13 -6.73 1.96
C LEU A 206 14.57 -6.43 1.49
N TYR A 207 15.44 -6.03 2.40
CA TYR A 207 16.82 -5.61 2.08
C TYR A 207 17.90 -6.40 2.82
N GLN A 208 17.50 -7.46 3.56
CA GLN A 208 18.42 -8.38 4.24
C GLN A 208 19.40 -7.67 5.19
N GLY A 209 18.90 -6.66 5.91
CA GLY A 209 19.68 -5.86 6.87
C GLY A 209 20.56 -4.78 6.23
N ASN A 210 20.41 -4.51 4.93
CA ASN A 210 21.17 -3.44 4.27
C ASN A 210 20.61 -2.05 4.62
N ILE A 211 21.17 -1.42 5.64
CA ILE A 211 20.73 -0.13 6.16
C ILE A 211 20.87 1.01 5.14
N LEU A 212 21.86 0.97 4.27
CA LEU A 212 21.99 1.98 3.22
C LEU A 212 20.79 1.94 2.25
N LYS A 213 20.30 0.76 1.89
CA LYS A 213 19.10 0.63 1.06
C LYS A 213 17.85 1.15 1.78
N TRP A 214 17.73 0.92 3.08
CA TRP A 214 16.66 1.49 3.89
C TRP A 214 16.69 3.02 3.95
N LYS A 215 17.89 3.63 4.09
CA LYS A 215 18.04 5.09 3.98
C LYS A 215 17.62 5.61 2.61
N LYS A 216 18.05 4.93 1.54
CA LYS A 216 17.69 5.28 0.16
C LYS A 216 16.17 5.20 -0.02
N PHE A 217 15.54 4.14 0.48
CA PHE A 217 14.08 4.00 0.41
C PHE A 217 13.36 5.10 1.20
N ALA A 218 13.77 5.38 2.43
CA ALA A 218 13.19 6.44 3.25
C ALA A 218 13.18 7.80 2.53
N ASN A 219 14.30 8.19 1.93
CA ASN A 219 14.43 9.48 1.24
C ASN A 219 13.70 9.49 -0.11
N SER A 220 13.70 8.38 -0.85
CA SER A 220 12.95 8.24 -2.11
C SER A 220 11.44 8.31 -1.86
N LEU A 221 10.96 7.64 -0.81
CA LEU A 221 9.57 7.73 -0.37
C LEU A 221 9.20 9.16 0.10
N ARG A 222 10.12 9.84 0.79
CA ARG A 222 9.93 11.23 1.21
C ARG A 222 9.79 12.16 0.00
N LEU A 223 10.55 11.92 -1.09
CA LEU A 223 10.39 12.64 -2.37
C LEU A 223 9.03 12.34 -3.02
N ARG A 224 8.56 11.07 -3.01
CA ARG A 224 7.23 10.70 -3.51
C ARG A 224 6.14 11.49 -2.78
N LEU A 225 6.16 11.51 -1.44
CA LEU A 225 5.16 12.21 -0.64
C LEU A 225 5.24 13.73 -0.80
N ALA A 226 6.44 14.31 -0.89
CA ALA A 226 6.63 15.73 -1.17
C ALA A 226 6.05 16.11 -2.54
N ASN A 227 6.30 15.30 -3.59
CA ASN A 227 5.71 15.52 -4.91
C ASN A 227 4.18 15.38 -4.89
N ARG A 228 3.65 14.42 -4.12
CA ARG A 228 2.19 14.19 -4.01
C ARG A 228 1.46 15.41 -3.48
N GLN A 229 2.01 16.12 -2.50
CA GLN A 229 1.38 17.30 -1.91
C GLN A 229 1.76 18.62 -2.60
N ALA A 230 2.63 18.61 -3.64
CA ALA A 230 3.23 19.83 -4.20
C ALA A 230 2.21 20.88 -4.65
N ALA A 231 1.07 20.46 -5.22
CA ALA A 231 0.01 21.39 -5.61
C ALA A 231 -0.63 22.15 -4.42
N LYS A 232 -0.63 21.57 -3.23
CA LYS A 232 -1.22 22.17 -2.01
C LYS A 232 -0.19 22.85 -1.14
N LYS A 233 1.02 22.35 -1.11
CA LYS A 233 2.14 22.82 -0.28
C LYS A 233 3.41 23.05 -1.11
N PRO A 234 3.36 23.92 -2.14
CA PRO A 234 4.47 24.03 -3.09
C PRO A 234 5.79 24.47 -2.44
N SER A 235 5.75 25.42 -1.51
CA SER A 235 6.97 25.91 -0.84
C SER A 235 7.58 24.87 0.08
N GLU A 236 6.76 24.12 0.81
CA GLU A 236 7.22 23.04 1.70
C GLU A 236 7.80 21.88 0.87
N SER A 237 7.10 21.48 -0.20
CA SER A 237 7.56 20.41 -1.10
C SER A 237 8.91 20.74 -1.74
N ARG A 238 9.08 21.97 -2.26
CA ARG A 238 10.37 22.45 -2.77
C ARG A 238 11.48 22.43 -1.70
N ALA A 239 11.18 22.87 -0.51
CA ALA A 239 12.16 22.87 0.59
C ALA A 239 12.61 21.45 0.95
N ILE A 240 11.68 20.48 1.02
CA ILE A 240 11.97 19.07 1.28
C ILE A 240 12.81 18.46 0.14
N MET A 241 12.43 18.70 -1.11
CA MET A 241 13.18 18.22 -2.27
C MET A 241 14.59 18.82 -2.31
N ALA A 242 14.74 20.12 -2.04
CA ALA A 242 16.03 20.79 -1.99
C ALA A 242 16.92 20.26 -0.84
N GLU A 243 16.35 19.98 0.34
CA GLU A 243 17.07 19.35 1.45
C GLU A 243 17.64 17.99 1.05
N ILE A 244 16.81 17.12 0.44
CA ILE A 244 17.21 15.76 0.07
C ILE A 244 18.23 15.76 -1.05
N LEU A 245 17.97 16.51 -2.12
CA LEU A 245 18.81 16.52 -3.31
C LEU A 245 20.10 17.33 -3.13
N GLY A 246 20.12 18.26 -2.15
CA GLY A 246 21.29 19.09 -1.82
C GLY A 246 22.36 18.36 -1.02
N ASP A 247 22.05 17.26 -0.34
CA ASP A 247 23.00 16.49 0.50
C ASP A 247 22.81 14.99 0.34
N ALA A 248 23.36 14.44 -0.74
CA ALA A 248 23.30 13.01 -1.05
C ALA A 248 24.03 12.11 -0.01
N THR A 249 24.89 12.66 0.81
CA THR A 249 25.57 11.92 1.88
C THR A 249 24.63 11.68 3.05
N THR A 250 23.94 12.70 3.50
CA THR A 250 22.97 12.62 4.60
C THR A 250 21.66 11.97 4.13
N TYR A 251 21.20 12.30 2.93
CA TYR A 251 19.92 11.86 2.35
C TYR A 251 20.13 11.07 1.05
N PRO A 252 20.77 9.89 1.08
CA PRO A 252 20.92 9.07 -0.13
C PRO A 252 19.54 8.62 -0.63
N ILE A 253 19.38 8.62 -1.96
CA ILE A 253 18.17 8.16 -2.67
C ILE A 253 18.49 6.93 -3.53
N PHE A 254 17.50 6.31 -4.16
CA PHE A 254 17.75 5.24 -5.14
C PHE A 254 18.67 5.73 -6.25
N THR A 255 19.63 4.89 -6.64
CA THR A 255 20.62 5.20 -7.69
C THR A 255 20.62 4.17 -8.82
N SER A 256 19.93 3.06 -8.67
CA SER A 256 19.78 2.02 -9.70
C SER A 256 18.61 1.08 -9.33
N ASN A 257 18.23 0.19 -10.25
CA ASN A 257 17.25 -0.86 -10.01
C ASN A 257 17.64 -1.83 -8.87
N ALA A 258 18.92 -1.90 -8.50
CA ALA A 258 19.37 -2.68 -7.36
C ALA A 258 18.88 -2.13 -6.00
N ASP A 259 18.44 -0.88 -5.98
CA ASP A 259 17.89 -0.21 -4.79
C ASP A 259 16.37 -0.33 -4.68
N ASN A 260 15.68 -0.85 -5.72
CA ASN A 260 14.24 -0.99 -5.73
C ASN A 260 13.73 -1.63 -4.43
N ALA A 261 12.69 -1.06 -3.84
CA ALA A 261 11.99 -1.67 -2.73
C ALA A 261 11.10 -2.79 -3.29
N SER A 262 11.59 -4.02 -3.19
CA SER A 262 11.01 -5.18 -3.83
C SER A 262 11.21 -6.43 -2.96
N LEU A 263 10.11 -7.03 -2.51
CA LEU A 263 10.13 -8.29 -1.80
C LEU A 263 10.44 -9.42 -2.78
N LYS A 264 11.41 -10.24 -2.44
CA LYS A 264 11.73 -11.45 -3.19
C LYS A 264 10.84 -12.57 -2.71
N CYS A 265 9.94 -13.00 -3.57
CA CYS A 265 9.11 -14.17 -3.30
C CYS A 265 9.90 -15.46 -3.46
N THR A 266 9.40 -16.52 -2.84
CA THR A 266 9.94 -17.88 -2.96
C THR A 266 9.08 -18.71 -3.93
N THR A 267 9.51 -19.92 -4.24
CA THR A 267 8.69 -20.85 -5.05
C THR A 267 7.69 -21.65 -4.23
N VAL A 268 7.65 -21.44 -2.90
CA VAL A 268 6.90 -22.27 -1.93
C VAL A 268 5.96 -21.39 -1.10
N LEU A 269 4.74 -21.87 -0.90
CA LEU A 269 3.74 -21.27 0.01
C LEU A 269 4.28 -21.20 1.46
N PRO A 270 3.90 -20.16 2.20
CA PRO A 270 3.01 -19.06 1.83
C PRO A 270 3.72 -17.88 1.16
N SER A 271 5.05 -17.85 1.10
CA SER A 271 5.87 -16.71 0.68
C SER A 271 6.16 -16.69 -0.83
N ASN A 272 5.28 -17.26 -1.66
CA ASN A 272 5.31 -17.08 -3.10
C ASN A 272 4.40 -15.93 -3.53
N ASN A 273 4.65 -15.36 -4.70
CA ASN A 273 3.94 -14.19 -5.23
C ASN A 273 2.42 -14.33 -5.16
N GLU A 274 1.73 -13.30 -4.69
CA GLU A 274 0.27 -13.28 -4.46
C GLU A 274 -0.53 -13.51 -5.76
N TRP A 275 -0.08 -12.95 -6.89
CA TRP A 275 -0.77 -13.21 -8.17
C TRP A 275 -0.58 -14.65 -8.65
N ASN A 276 0.56 -15.27 -8.31
CA ASN A 276 0.74 -16.72 -8.54
C ASN A 276 -0.26 -17.54 -7.74
N GLN A 277 -0.46 -17.22 -6.45
CA GLN A 277 -1.40 -17.93 -5.60
C GLN A 277 -2.83 -17.83 -6.14
N VAL A 278 -3.22 -16.64 -6.60
CA VAL A 278 -4.57 -16.37 -7.12
C VAL A 278 -4.77 -16.98 -8.51
N MET A 279 -3.87 -16.69 -9.44
CA MET A 279 -4.09 -16.97 -10.87
C MET A 279 -3.62 -18.36 -11.27
N ILE A 280 -2.46 -18.79 -10.79
CA ILE A 280 -1.87 -20.05 -11.23
C ILE A 280 -2.31 -21.20 -10.32
N GLN A 281 -2.13 -21.06 -9.00
CA GLN A 281 -2.50 -22.12 -8.06
C GLN A 281 -4.02 -22.16 -7.83
N GLY A 282 -4.66 -20.99 -7.74
CA GLY A 282 -6.11 -20.86 -7.59
C GLY A 282 -6.89 -21.03 -8.91
N GLY A 283 -6.21 -21.09 -10.05
CA GLY A 283 -6.81 -21.28 -11.36
C GLY A 283 -7.72 -20.12 -11.81
N ARG A 284 -7.50 -18.91 -11.26
CA ARG A 284 -8.35 -17.75 -11.61
C ARG A 284 -7.83 -17.07 -12.87
N THR A 285 -8.70 -16.87 -13.83
CA THR A 285 -8.40 -16.25 -15.13
C THR A 285 -9.27 -15.02 -15.41
N ASP A 286 -9.69 -14.34 -14.36
CA ASP A 286 -10.72 -13.28 -14.41
C ASP A 286 -10.18 -11.97 -14.99
N TRP A 287 -8.86 -11.79 -15.07
CA TRP A 287 -8.21 -10.54 -15.47
C TRP A 287 -7.45 -10.70 -16.78
N ASN A 288 -7.59 -9.69 -17.61
CA ASN A 288 -6.85 -9.52 -18.85
C ASN A 288 -6.19 -8.13 -18.88
N ILE A 289 -5.30 -7.93 -19.83
CA ILE A 289 -4.75 -6.60 -20.12
C ILE A 289 -5.87 -5.68 -20.62
N SER A 290 -5.92 -4.47 -20.09
CA SER A 290 -6.86 -3.46 -20.57
C SER A 290 -6.51 -3.01 -21.99
N LYS A 291 -7.55 -2.71 -22.78
CA LYS A 291 -7.40 -2.11 -24.11
C LYS A 291 -6.62 -0.81 -24.06
N THR A 292 -6.82 0.01 -23.04
CA THR A 292 -6.12 1.28 -22.86
C THR A 292 -4.62 1.09 -22.75
N LEU A 293 -4.15 0.15 -21.93
CA LEU A 293 -2.74 -0.15 -21.78
C LEU A 293 -2.15 -0.72 -23.07
N ALA A 294 -2.80 -1.75 -23.62
CA ALA A 294 -2.31 -2.41 -24.84
C ALA A 294 -2.19 -1.44 -26.02
N ASP A 295 -3.22 -0.63 -26.26
CA ASP A 295 -3.23 0.34 -27.37
C ASP A 295 -2.15 1.40 -27.22
N LYS A 296 -1.96 1.98 -26.01
CA LYS A 296 -0.93 2.99 -25.77
C LYS A 296 0.49 2.42 -25.97
N MET A 297 0.75 1.21 -25.47
CA MET A 297 2.05 0.57 -25.61
C MET A 297 2.33 0.16 -27.05
N ASN A 298 1.35 -0.44 -27.74
CA ASN A 298 1.49 -0.83 -29.15
C ASN A 298 1.71 0.38 -30.06
N ALA A 299 1.01 1.50 -29.81
CA ALA A 299 1.14 2.71 -30.62
C ALA A 299 2.56 3.32 -30.58
N LEU A 300 3.28 3.11 -29.47
CA LEU A 300 4.66 3.56 -29.30
C LEU A 300 5.71 2.49 -29.69
N GLY A 301 5.30 1.27 -29.99
CA GLY A 301 6.22 0.14 -30.15
C GLY A 301 6.94 -0.19 -28.83
N ASP A 302 6.26 -0.02 -27.70
CA ASP A 302 6.80 -0.26 -26.36
C ASP A 302 6.96 -1.74 -26.08
N THR A 303 8.18 -2.23 -26.11
CA THR A 303 8.47 -3.66 -25.93
C THR A 303 8.27 -4.16 -24.52
N ARG A 304 8.02 -3.31 -23.51
CA ARG A 304 7.61 -3.74 -22.17
C ARG A 304 6.32 -4.54 -22.20
N ILE A 305 5.47 -4.35 -23.22
CA ILE A 305 4.25 -5.14 -23.43
C ILE A 305 4.54 -6.65 -23.48
N THR A 306 5.70 -7.06 -23.99
CA THR A 306 6.10 -8.49 -24.09
C THR A 306 6.37 -9.13 -22.73
N VAL A 307 6.52 -8.30 -21.69
CA VAL A 307 6.69 -8.73 -20.30
C VAL A 307 5.39 -8.57 -19.52
N TYR A 308 4.66 -7.47 -19.76
CA TYR A 308 3.41 -7.17 -19.06
C TYR A 308 2.26 -8.11 -19.46
N ALA A 309 2.31 -8.63 -20.68
CA ALA A 309 1.29 -9.47 -21.26
C ALA A 309 1.84 -10.75 -21.88
N ASN A 310 1.03 -11.80 -21.89
CA ASN A 310 1.21 -12.91 -22.82
C ASN A 310 0.47 -12.59 -24.11
N PRO A 311 1.03 -12.92 -25.29
CA PRO A 311 0.31 -12.73 -26.55
C PRO A 311 -0.99 -13.59 -26.56
N ASN A 312 -2.00 -13.11 -27.27
CA ASN A 312 -3.22 -13.90 -27.48
C ASN A 312 -2.98 -15.07 -28.45
N LYS A 313 -4.03 -15.83 -28.78
CA LYS A 313 -3.95 -16.99 -29.71
C LYS A 313 -3.44 -16.65 -31.10
N ASP A 314 -3.51 -15.39 -31.53
CA ASP A 314 -3.07 -14.90 -32.83
C ASP A 314 -1.63 -14.34 -32.77
N GLY A 315 -0.95 -14.43 -31.63
CA GLY A 315 0.41 -13.97 -31.42
C GLY A 315 0.54 -12.46 -31.22
N VAL A 316 -0.56 -11.74 -30.96
CA VAL A 316 -0.57 -10.29 -30.78
C VAL A 316 -0.92 -9.89 -29.36
N TYR A 317 -0.49 -8.68 -28.96
CA TYR A 317 -0.79 -8.08 -27.65
C TYR A 317 -2.04 -7.20 -27.79
N GLN A 318 -3.17 -7.67 -27.27
CA GLN A 318 -4.47 -7.01 -27.42
C GLN A 318 -5.22 -7.07 -26.09
N GLY A 319 -5.71 -5.92 -25.63
CA GLY A 319 -6.62 -5.82 -24.48
C GLY A 319 -8.09 -5.72 -24.90
N HIS A 320 -8.99 -5.79 -23.94
CA HIS A 320 -10.40 -5.46 -24.16
C HIS A 320 -10.86 -4.27 -23.29
N PRO A 321 -11.96 -3.60 -23.63
CA PRO A 321 -12.44 -2.42 -22.91
C PRO A 321 -12.85 -2.75 -21.47
N ASN A 322 -12.60 -1.81 -20.55
CA ASN A 322 -13.08 -1.87 -19.18
C ASN A 322 -14.60 -1.63 -19.06
N GLY A 323 -15.21 -2.12 -18.01
CA GLY A 323 -16.60 -1.87 -17.64
C GLY A 323 -17.64 -2.64 -18.46
N LEU A 324 -17.22 -3.61 -19.28
CA LEU A 324 -18.14 -4.43 -20.06
C LEU A 324 -18.90 -5.41 -19.16
N PRO A 325 -20.22 -5.59 -19.32
CA PRO A 325 -20.96 -6.67 -18.65
C PRO A 325 -20.38 -8.05 -18.99
N ASP A 326 -20.43 -9.00 -18.05
CA ASP A 326 -19.91 -10.38 -18.22
C ASP A 326 -20.32 -11.04 -19.52
N ALA A 327 -21.58 -10.87 -19.94
CA ALA A 327 -22.10 -11.45 -21.19
C ALA A 327 -21.35 -10.96 -22.45
N ILE A 328 -20.73 -9.79 -22.38
CA ILE A 328 -19.91 -9.22 -23.47
C ILE A 328 -18.44 -9.49 -23.21
N ALA A 329 -17.95 -9.23 -21.99
CA ALA A 329 -16.55 -9.36 -21.60
C ALA A 329 -16.01 -10.78 -21.87
N THR A 330 -16.80 -11.83 -21.58
CA THR A 330 -16.41 -13.23 -21.84
C THR A 330 -16.15 -13.54 -23.32
N SER A 331 -16.72 -12.77 -24.25
CA SER A 331 -16.46 -12.96 -25.70
C SER A 331 -15.01 -12.60 -26.08
N TYR A 332 -14.31 -11.84 -25.24
CA TYR A 332 -12.93 -11.42 -25.48
C TYR A 332 -11.88 -12.42 -24.94
N LEU A 333 -12.28 -13.45 -24.18
CA LEU A 333 -11.37 -14.44 -23.58
C LEU A 333 -10.33 -15.01 -24.54
N ALA A 334 -10.75 -15.34 -25.78
CA ALA A 334 -9.88 -15.94 -26.77
C ALA A 334 -9.00 -14.93 -27.52
N THR A 335 -9.32 -13.65 -27.46
CA THR A 335 -8.65 -12.60 -28.25
C THR A 335 -7.87 -11.60 -27.41
N SER A 336 -8.11 -11.56 -26.10
CA SER A 336 -7.37 -10.68 -25.19
C SER A 336 -6.12 -11.36 -24.65
N SER A 337 -5.08 -10.55 -24.46
CA SER A 337 -3.84 -10.94 -23.78
C SER A 337 -4.07 -11.11 -22.27
N THR A 338 -3.48 -12.15 -21.70
CA THR A 338 -3.45 -12.37 -20.26
C THR A 338 -2.25 -11.66 -19.63
N ILE A 339 -2.21 -11.58 -18.31
CA ILE A 339 -1.09 -11.00 -17.56
C ILE A 339 0.18 -11.82 -17.81
N GLY A 340 1.29 -11.14 -18.03
CA GLY A 340 2.57 -11.74 -18.34
C GLY A 340 3.14 -12.60 -17.21
N SER A 341 3.84 -13.67 -17.59
CA SER A 341 4.41 -14.62 -16.64
C SER A 341 5.43 -14.00 -15.68
N ALA A 342 6.02 -12.85 -16.01
CA ALA A 342 6.92 -12.13 -15.13
C ALA A 342 6.25 -11.65 -13.82
N PHE A 343 4.92 -11.51 -13.80
CA PHE A 343 4.13 -11.09 -12.66
C PHE A 343 3.39 -12.25 -11.98
N THR A 344 3.30 -13.40 -12.64
CA THR A 344 2.52 -14.56 -12.15
C THR A 344 3.38 -15.79 -11.84
N LYS A 345 4.71 -15.71 -11.97
CA LYS A 345 5.61 -16.76 -11.48
C LYS A 345 5.60 -16.81 -9.95
N ALA A 346 5.84 -17.98 -9.38
CA ALA A 346 5.87 -18.14 -7.92
C ALA A 346 6.94 -17.26 -7.25
N ASP A 347 8.08 -17.08 -7.89
CA ASP A 347 9.21 -16.26 -7.43
C ASP A 347 9.22 -14.83 -8.02
N ALA A 348 8.11 -14.40 -8.66
CA ALA A 348 8.00 -13.03 -9.16
C ALA A 348 8.12 -12.04 -7.99
N PRO A 349 8.96 -11.00 -8.10
CA PRO A 349 9.15 -10.04 -7.02
C PRO A 349 7.93 -9.13 -6.84
N GLU A 350 7.62 -8.77 -5.60
CA GLU A 350 6.56 -7.84 -5.26
C GLU A 350 7.14 -6.45 -4.99
N VAL A 351 6.97 -5.57 -5.96
CA VAL A 351 7.60 -4.24 -5.99
C VAL A 351 6.70 -3.21 -5.33
N ILE A 352 7.28 -2.33 -4.51
CA ILE A 352 6.56 -1.25 -3.82
C ILE A 352 7.06 0.16 -4.16
N MET A 353 8.30 0.29 -4.64
CA MET A 353 8.84 1.52 -5.21
C MET A 353 10.07 1.23 -6.05
N THR A 354 10.21 1.89 -7.20
CA THR A 354 11.31 1.66 -8.14
C THR A 354 12.19 2.90 -8.33
N PHE A 355 13.41 2.65 -8.80
CA PHE A 355 14.31 3.70 -9.27
C PHE A 355 13.75 4.42 -10.51
N SER A 356 13.03 3.70 -11.37
CA SER A 356 12.29 4.28 -12.49
C SER A 356 11.26 5.30 -12.02
N GLU A 357 10.41 4.92 -11.07
CA GLU A 357 9.39 5.81 -10.50
C GLU A 357 10.01 7.07 -9.90
N LEU A 358 11.08 6.91 -9.10
CA LEU A 358 11.78 8.06 -8.52
C LEU A 358 12.24 9.04 -9.59
N ASN A 359 12.79 8.55 -10.70
CA ASN A 359 13.26 9.42 -11.80
C ASN A 359 12.11 10.08 -12.56
N PHE A 360 10.94 9.44 -12.68
CA PHE A 360 9.75 10.12 -13.19
C PHE A 360 9.28 11.24 -12.26
N ILE A 361 9.36 11.06 -10.94
CA ILE A 361 9.07 12.11 -9.95
C ILE A 361 10.04 13.28 -10.13
N LEU A 362 11.34 13.02 -10.28
CA LEU A 362 12.35 14.06 -10.49
C LEU A 362 12.18 14.77 -11.85
N ALA A 363 11.79 14.04 -12.90
CA ALA A 363 11.50 14.62 -14.20
C ALA A 363 10.31 15.58 -14.15
N GLU A 364 9.23 15.17 -13.48
CA GLU A 364 8.05 16.02 -13.24
C GLU A 364 8.43 17.27 -12.44
N ALA A 365 9.09 17.10 -11.30
CA ALA A 365 9.50 18.20 -10.44
C ALA A 365 10.45 19.20 -11.15
N ALA A 366 11.31 18.72 -12.05
CA ALA A 366 12.17 19.57 -12.86
C ALA A 366 11.39 20.35 -13.92
N LEU A 367 10.38 19.74 -14.56
CA LEU A 367 9.48 20.43 -15.50
C LEU A 367 8.63 21.50 -14.81
N ASP A 368 8.18 21.24 -13.59
CA ASP A 368 7.35 22.16 -12.80
C ASP A 368 8.22 23.26 -12.13
N GLY A 369 9.55 23.18 -12.22
CA GLY A 369 10.48 24.14 -11.62
C GLY A 369 10.63 24.01 -10.10
N ASP A 370 10.25 22.87 -9.55
CA ASP A 370 10.34 22.57 -8.12
C ASP A 370 11.74 22.14 -7.68
N ILE A 371 12.54 21.63 -8.63
CA ILE A 371 13.95 21.28 -8.44
C ILE A 371 14.83 21.81 -9.57
N THR A 372 16.12 21.96 -9.28
CA THR A 372 17.13 22.19 -10.32
C THR A 372 17.53 20.87 -10.96
N GLY A 373 17.71 20.83 -12.28
CA GLY A 373 18.11 19.65 -13.03
C GLY A 373 17.49 19.62 -14.42
N ASP A 374 17.97 18.69 -15.25
CA ASP A 374 17.45 18.52 -16.59
C ASP A 374 16.36 17.44 -16.60
N ALA A 375 15.13 17.85 -16.83
CA ALA A 375 13.96 16.97 -16.88
C ALA A 375 14.14 15.83 -17.90
N LYS A 376 14.82 16.09 -19.03
CA LYS A 376 15.08 15.07 -20.05
C LYS A 376 16.01 13.99 -19.52
N THR A 377 17.04 14.36 -18.81
CA THR A 377 17.99 13.40 -18.20
C THR A 377 17.28 12.48 -17.20
N TYR A 378 16.43 13.03 -16.33
CA TYR A 378 15.62 12.22 -15.41
C TYR A 378 14.63 11.32 -16.15
N PHE A 379 13.95 11.85 -17.16
CA PHE A 379 13.00 11.09 -17.97
C PHE A 379 13.66 9.92 -18.69
N ASP A 380 14.78 10.16 -19.38
CA ASP A 380 15.54 9.11 -20.10
C ASP A 380 16.04 8.03 -19.10
N THR A 381 16.50 8.46 -17.92
CA THR A 381 16.92 7.54 -16.85
C THR A 381 15.75 6.70 -16.35
N ALA A 382 14.58 7.31 -16.18
CA ALA A 382 13.36 6.61 -15.76
C ALA A 382 12.93 5.56 -16.78
N ILE A 383 12.89 5.93 -18.05
CA ILE A 383 12.57 5.00 -19.15
C ILE A 383 13.57 3.84 -19.18
N LYS A 384 14.86 4.15 -19.21
CA LYS A 384 15.91 3.13 -19.22
C LYS A 384 15.77 2.16 -18.05
N ALA A 385 15.62 2.68 -16.83
CA ALA A 385 15.44 1.87 -15.64
C ALA A 385 14.19 0.98 -15.71
N SER A 386 13.09 1.48 -16.26
CA SER A 386 11.84 0.72 -16.45
C SER A 386 12.01 -0.46 -17.41
N PHE A 387 12.78 -0.31 -18.49
CA PHE A 387 13.08 -1.41 -19.41
C PHE A 387 14.09 -2.40 -18.79
N GLU A 388 15.18 -1.90 -18.23
CA GLU A 388 16.26 -2.71 -17.63
C GLU A 388 15.78 -3.55 -16.45
N GLN A 389 14.75 -3.11 -15.71
CA GLN A 389 14.14 -3.89 -14.64
C GLN A 389 13.67 -5.28 -15.11
N TYR A 390 13.30 -5.38 -16.37
CA TYR A 390 12.82 -6.62 -17.00
C TYR A 390 13.84 -7.23 -17.99
N GLY A 391 15.08 -6.75 -17.99
CA GLY A 391 16.13 -7.23 -18.88
C GLY A 391 15.95 -6.79 -20.34
N LEU A 392 15.15 -5.74 -20.58
CA LEU A 392 14.92 -5.18 -21.89
C LEU A 392 15.85 -3.99 -22.17
N THR A 393 16.10 -3.73 -23.45
CA THR A 393 16.72 -2.49 -23.92
C THR A 393 15.68 -1.57 -24.51
N VAL A 394 15.90 -0.26 -24.37
CA VAL A 394 14.97 0.75 -24.93
C VAL A 394 15.14 0.78 -26.46
N PRO A 395 14.07 0.53 -27.25
CA PRO A 395 14.17 0.61 -28.72
C PRO A 395 14.35 2.04 -29.21
N ASP A 396 15.21 2.26 -30.24
CA ASP A 396 15.37 3.59 -30.84
C ASP A 396 14.06 4.14 -31.42
N ALA A 397 13.25 3.27 -32.01
CA ALA A 397 11.93 3.63 -32.55
C ALA A 397 10.99 4.16 -31.46
N PHE A 398 10.98 3.53 -30.27
CA PHE A 398 10.21 3.96 -29.11
C PHE A 398 10.67 5.35 -28.64
N THR A 399 11.98 5.55 -28.48
CA THR A 399 12.55 6.85 -28.07
C THR A 399 12.20 7.95 -29.09
N SER A 400 12.27 7.64 -30.38
CA SER A 400 11.90 8.57 -31.47
C SER A 400 10.41 8.92 -31.43
N ALA A 401 9.54 7.94 -31.16
CA ALA A 401 8.09 8.13 -31.04
C ALA A 401 7.69 8.98 -29.83
N LEU A 402 8.43 8.89 -28.71
CA LEU A 402 8.22 9.75 -27.55
C LEU A 402 8.49 11.23 -27.86
N GLY A 403 9.52 11.55 -28.65
CA GLY A 403 9.87 12.93 -29.04
C GLY A 403 10.19 13.83 -27.84
N THR A 404 9.76 15.08 -27.88
CA THR A 404 10.06 16.07 -26.82
C THR A 404 9.40 15.69 -25.49
N VAL A 405 10.16 15.82 -24.41
CA VAL A 405 9.67 15.56 -23.04
C VAL A 405 8.66 16.64 -22.63
N THR A 406 7.49 16.21 -22.18
CA THR A 406 6.43 17.07 -21.64
C THR A 406 5.90 16.43 -20.35
N ARG A 407 5.25 17.23 -19.50
CA ARG A 407 4.64 16.72 -18.25
C ARG A 407 3.68 15.55 -18.52
N GLU A 408 2.85 15.66 -19.56
CA GLU A 408 1.94 14.59 -19.99
C GLU A 408 2.69 13.27 -20.27
N LYS A 409 3.76 13.33 -21.08
CA LYS A 409 4.55 12.14 -21.42
C LYS A 409 5.27 11.53 -20.21
N VAL A 410 5.78 12.37 -19.30
CA VAL A 410 6.38 11.91 -18.04
C VAL A 410 5.35 11.14 -17.24
N LEU A 411 4.15 11.68 -17.07
CA LEU A 411 3.08 11.06 -16.29
C LEU A 411 2.50 9.80 -16.96
N GLU A 412 2.35 9.80 -18.29
CA GLU A 412 1.93 8.60 -19.03
C GLU A 412 2.95 7.48 -18.94
N GLN A 413 4.24 7.77 -19.07
CA GLN A 413 5.28 6.76 -18.96
C GLN A 413 5.48 6.29 -17.52
N LYS A 414 5.28 7.17 -16.53
CA LYS A 414 5.20 6.78 -15.12
C LYS A 414 4.04 5.80 -14.89
N TRP A 415 2.85 6.08 -15.44
CA TRP A 415 1.70 5.20 -15.36
C TRP A 415 2.00 3.82 -15.97
N VAL A 416 2.60 3.75 -17.16
CA VAL A 416 3.04 2.46 -17.74
C VAL A 416 3.99 1.72 -16.81
N SER A 417 4.96 2.42 -16.19
CA SER A 417 5.98 1.81 -15.33
C SER A 417 5.42 1.31 -13.99
N LEU A 418 4.24 1.80 -13.59
CA LEU A 418 3.53 1.40 -12.37
C LEU A 418 2.60 0.18 -12.57
N PHE A 419 2.72 -0.55 -13.68
CA PHE A 419 2.00 -1.80 -13.87
C PHE A 419 2.23 -2.76 -12.69
N ALA A 420 1.17 -3.38 -12.18
CA ALA A 420 1.08 -4.17 -10.95
C ALA A 420 1.18 -3.36 -9.63
N GLN A 421 1.34 -2.05 -9.70
CA GLN A 421 1.32 -1.12 -8.56
C GLN A 421 0.09 -0.18 -8.65
N GLY A 422 -1.08 -0.77 -8.86
CA GLY A 422 -2.32 -0.05 -9.17
C GLY A 422 -2.71 0.97 -8.11
N ILE A 423 -2.47 0.72 -6.82
CA ILE A 423 -2.78 1.68 -5.74
C ILE A 423 -1.97 2.96 -5.93
N GLU A 424 -0.68 2.87 -6.25
CA GLU A 424 0.17 4.02 -6.51
C GLU A 424 -0.22 4.70 -7.84
N ALA A 425 -0.45 3.92 -8.90
CA ALA A 425 -0.90 4.44 -10.19
C ALA A 425 -2.24 5.17 -10.06
N TRP A 426 -3.17 4.66 -9.22
CA TRP A 426 -4.45 5.30 -8.94
C TRP A 426 -4.29 6.61 -8.15
N ALA A 427 -3.37 6.65 -7.20
CA ALA A 427 -3.03 7.88 -6.49
C ALA A 427 -2.47 8.94 -7.45
N GLU A 428 -1.55 8.57 -8.34
CA GLU A 428 -0.98 9.48 -9.34
C GLU A 428 -2.02 9.98 -10.36
N TRP A 429 -2.90 9.08 -10.82
CA TRP A 429 -3.96 9.49 -11.74
C TRP A 429 -4.91 10.51 -11.08
N ARG A 430 -5.32 10.28 -9.83
CA ARG A 430 -6.18 11.21 -9.07
C ARG A 430 -5.51 12.56 -8.82
N ARG A 431 -4.19 12.55 -8.64
CA ARG A 431 -3.40 13.76 -8.46
C ARG A 431 -3.29 14.58 -9.74
N THR A 432 -3.08 13.94 -10.88
CA THR A 432 -2.65 14.60 -12.11
C THR A 432 -3.69 14.61 -13.22
N GLY A 433 -4.61 13.65 -13.23
CA GLY A 433 -5.54 13.38 -14.33
C GLY A 433 -4.90 12.68 -15.53
N PHE A 434 -3.64 12.22 -15.43
CA PHE A 434 -2.94 11.50 -16.50
C PHE A 434 -2.67 10.03 -16.15
N PRO A 435 -2.71 9.14 -17.17
CA PRO A 435 -3.06 9.43 -18.57
C PRO A 435 -4.53 9.85 -18.71
N VAL A 436 -4.83 10.61 -19.75
CA VAL A 436 -6.22 10.82 -20.15
C VAL A 436 -6.75 9.50 -20.71
N PHE A 437 -7.73 8.92 -20.02
CA PHE A 437 -8.35 7.69 -20.48
C PHE A 437 -9.31 7.96 -21.64
N PRO A 438 -9.42 7.02 -22.60
CA PRO A 438 -10.41 7.12 -23.66
C PRO A 438 -11.84 7.11 -23.06
N ALA A 439 -12.80 7.59 -23.83
CA ALA A 439 -14.21 7.45 -23.48
C ALA A 439 -14.53 5.95 -23.29
N ALA A 440 -15.38 5.65 -22.31
CA ALA A 440 -15.83 4.29 -22.06
C ALA A 440 -16.47 3.69 -23.31
N ASP A 441 -16.30 2.40 -23.51
CA ASP A 441 -17.01 1.67 -24.57
C ASP A 441 -18.52 1.87 -24.42
N THR A 442 -19.23 2.06 -25.51
CA THR A 442 -20.68 2.32 -25.50
C THR A 442 -21.51 1.17 -24.92
N ARG A 443 -20.91 -0.01 -24.78
CA ARG A 443 -21.51 -1.20 -24.16
C ARG A 443 -21.16 -1.34 -22.69
N ALA A 444 -20.26 -0.51 -22.17
CA ALA A 444 -19.89 -0.51 -20.76
C ALA A 444 -21.08 -0.09 -19.88
N VAL A 445 -21.18 -0.70 -18.71
CA VAL A 445 -22.21 -0.40 -17.71
C VAL A 445 -21.52 0.03 -16.43
N LEU A 446 -21.15 1.31 -16.38
CA LEU A 446 -20.44 1.88 -15.24
C LEU A 446 -21.39 2.28 -14.12
N LYS A 447 -21.02 1.98 -12.89
CA LYS A 447 -21.65 2.44 -11.66
C LYS A 447 -21.03 3.77 -11.20
N ASN A 448 -21.31 4.20 -9.98
CA ASN A 448 -20.79 5.45 -9.45
C ASN A 448 -21.06 6.65 -10.36
N ASP A 449 -22.24 6.65 -11.03
CA ASP A 449 -22.65 7.65 -12.04
C ASP A 449 -21.64 7.79 -13.22
N GLY A 450 -20.90 6.72 -13.52
CA GLY A 450 -19.87 6.70 -14.56
C GLY A 450 -18.58 7.45 -14.15
N VAL A 451 -18.49 7.91 -12.91
CA VAL A 451 -17.32 8.62 -12.37
C VAL A 451 -16.35 7.61 -11.78
N LEU A 452 -15.12 7.63 -12.26
CA LEU A 452 -14.05 6.79 -11.71
C LEU A 452 -13.84 7.12 -10.22
N PRO A 453 -13.79 6.10 -9.33
CA PRO A 453 -13.64 6.32 -7.91
C PRO A 453 -12.40 7.15 -7.55
N THR A 454 -12.60 8.13 -6.69
CA THR A 454 -11.51 9.01 -6.19
C THR A 454 -11.05 8.65 -4.78
N ARG A 455 -11.82 7.86 -4.05
CA ARG A 455 -11.49 7.27 -2.75
C ARG A 455 -12.38 6.06 -2.47
N PHE A 456 -12.10 5.33 -1.42
CA PHE A 456 -13.04 4.36 -0.87
C PHE A 456 -13.86 5.00 0.26
N ASN A 457 -15.09 4.51 0.43
CA ASN A 457 -15.90 4.80 1.62
C ASN A 457 -15.24 4.24 2.87
N TYR A 458 -15.54 4.81 4.03
CA TYR A 458 -15.12 4.19 5.29
C TYR A 458 -15.86 2.88 5.55
N PRO A 459 -15.22 1.91 6.24
CA PRO A 459 -15.89 0.67 6.63
C PRO A 459 -17.12 0.94 7.51
N ALA A 460 -18.18 0.17 7.31
CA ALA A 460 -19.39 0.28 8.15
C ALA A 460 -19.11 0.04 9.65
N SER A 461 -18.06 -0.73 9.97
CA SER A 461 -17.59 -0.95 11.34
C SER A 461 -17.16 0.34 12.03
N GLU A 462 -16.57 1.30 11.31
CA GLU A 462 -16.16 2.59 11.88
C GLU A 462 -17.36 3.40 12.36
N PHE A 463 -18.46 3.40 11.59
CA PHE A 463 -19.72 4.04 12.00
C PHE A 463 -20.40 3.33 13.18
N SER A 464 -20.09 2.05 13.43
CA SER A 464 -20.64 1.31 14.55
C SER A 464 -19.79 1.43 15.82
N LEU A 465 -18.46 1.46 15.68
CA LEU A 465 -17.50 1.38 16.79
C LEU A 465 -16.88 2.71 17.18
N ASN A 466 -16.78 3.66 16.22
CA ASN A 466 -16.12 4.96 16.37
C ASN A 466 -16.92 6.09 15.70
N ASP A 467 -18.23 6.09 15.83
CA ASP A 467 -19.19 6.92 15.08
C ASP A 467 -18.84 8.43 15.09
N LYS A 468 -18.51 8.97 16.26
CA LYS A 468 -18.17 10.39 16.38
C LYS A 468 -16.91 10.75 15.60
N ALA A 469 -15.90 9.93 15.68
CA ALA A 469 -14.61 10.21 15.04
C ALA A 469 -14.69 9.99 13.51
N VAL A 470 -15.36 8.93 13.03
CA VAL A 470 -15.52 8.72 11.59
C VAL A 470 -16.33 9.82 10.92
N LYS A 471 -17.40 10.33 11.59
CA LYS A 471 -18.15 11.50 11.09
C LYS A 471 -17.32 12.76 11.01
N ALA A 472 -16.41 12.97 11.96
CA ALA A 472 -15.42 14.04 11.88
C ALA A 472 -14.46 13.82 10.71
N GLY A 473 -13.99 12.59 10.48
CA GLY A 473 -13.17 12.22 9.33
C GLY A 473 -13.86 12.49 7.99
N VAL A 474 -15.14 12.15 7.87
CA VAL A 474 -15.96 12.49 6.69
C VAL A 474 -15.96 14.00 6.44
N ALA A 475 -16.16 14.81 7.50
CA ALA A 475 -16.14 16.27 7.38
C ALA A 475 -14.75 16.80 6.98
N LEU A 476 -13.66 16.20 7.47
CA LEU A 476 -12.29 16.58 7.10
C LEU A 476 -11.98 16.29 5.61
N ASN A 477 -12.66 15.33 4.99
CA ASN A 477 -12.54 15.08 3.55
C ASN A 477 -13.31 16.11 2.69
N GLY A 478 -14.06 17.02 3.30
CA GLY A 478 -14.73 18.12 2.60
C GLY A 478 -15.99 17.73 1.81
N GLY A 479 -16.53 16.54 2.01
CA GLY A 479 -17.73 16.05 1.32
C GLY A 479 -18.41 14.90 2.05
N PRO A 480 -19.45 14.30 1.46
CA PRO A 480 -20.06 13.09 1.99
C PRO A 480 -19.07 11.91 1.93
N ASP A 481 -19.35 10.84 2.69
CA ASP A 481 -18.63 9.58 2.53
C ASP A 481 -19.04 8.89 1.22
N ASP A 482 -18.45 9.36 0.13
CA ASP A 482 -18.78 9.01 -1.25
C ASP A 482 -17.47 8.76 -2.01
N MET A 483 -17.47 7.77 -2.89
CA MET A 483 -16.31 7.43 -3.73
C MET A 483 -15.96 8.53 -4.76
N ARG A 484 -16.77 9.56 -4.92
CA ARG A 484 -16.53 10.73 -5.79
C ARG A 484 -15.95 11.94 -5.02
N THR A 485 -15.89 11.87 -3.70
CA THR A 485 -15.28 12.93 -2.88
C THR A 485 -13.77 12.94 -3.14
N LYS A 486 -13.26 14.07 -3.64
CA LYS A 486 -11.83 14.23 -3.95
C LYS A 486 -10.98 14.29 -2.69
N LEU A 487 -9.77 13.77 -2.80
CA LEU A 487 -8.79 13.85 -1.73
C LEU A 487 -8.11 15.22 -1.69
N TRP A 488 -7.60 15.58 -0.52
CA TRP A 488 -6.99 16.90 -0.27
C TRP A 488 -5.92 17.29 -1.30
N TRP A 489 -5.02 16.40 -1.65
CA TRP A 489 -3.92 16.67 -2.59
C TRP A 489 -4.34 16.63 -4.07
N ALA A 490 -5.56 16.21 -4.40
CA ALA A 490 -6.00 16.17 -5.79
C ALA A 490 -6.01 17.57 -6.42
N GLU A 491 -5.42 17.71 -7.61
CA GLU A 491 -5.38 18.99 -8.34
C GLU A 491 -6.72 19.34 -9.00
N LYS A 492 -7.50 18.32 -9.39
CA LYS A 492 -8.76 18.47 -10.15
C LYS A 492 -9.96 17.86 -9.45
#